data_53b8c013fa483833c0855dff994a06de
#
_entry.id   53b8c013fa483833c0855dff994a06de
#
_cell.length_a   1.000
_cell.length_b   1.000
_cell.length_c   1.000
_cell.angle_alpha   90.00
_cell.angle_beta   90.00
_cell.angle_gamma   90.00
#
_symmetry.space_group_name_H-M   'P 1'
#
loop_
_entity.id
_entity.type
_entity.pdbx_description
1 polymer ?
#
loop_
_entity_poly.entity_id
_entity_poly.type
_entity_poly.pdbx_seq_one_letter_code
_entity_poly.pdbx_strand_id
1 'polypeptide(L)'
;NLYLAAFTDANDMEQGHLLRIKKGETDFDSSYEGYPNADCKLLTIQNLGNGKALVYARNDAAGTAIDSYSHYYSIININTGTRERLSYNGQEIPYSGGRFAQRTAIVDGNAYIGVNTEKANPCIYIYDIATGKVEKGAEIAEGYYFDMLRVVENDK
;
A
#
# COMPACT_ATOMS: atom_id res chain seq x y z
N ASN A 1 8.39 -8.35 -15.48
CA ASN A 1 7.04 -8.81 -15.15
C ASN A 1 6.14 -7.61 -14.82
N LEU A 2 4.85 -7.74 -15.12
CA LEU A 2 3.81 -6.81 -14.70
C LEU A 2 3.06 -7.43 -13.53
N TYR A 3 2.77 -6.63 -12.51
CA TYR A 3 1.98 -7.04 -11.35
C TYR A 3 0.76 -6.16 -11.21
N LEU A 4 -0.36 -6.76 -10.86
CA LEU A 4 -1.64 -6.08 -10.66
C LEU A 4 -2.18 -6.40 -9.26
N ALA A 5 -2.60 -5.36 -8.56
CA ALA A 5 -3.34 -5.50 -7.33
C ALA A 5 -4.84 -5.66 -7.66
N ALA A 6 -5.44 -6.76 -7.23
CA ALA A 6 -6.86 -7.02 -7.39
C ALA A 6 -7.57 -6.91 -6.03
N PHE A 7 -8.67 -6.15 -6.02
CA PHE A 7 -9.45 -5.93 -4.80
C PHE A 7 -10.30 -7.15 -4.43
N THR A 8 -10.83 -7.85 -5.43
CA THR A 8 -11.63 -9.05 -5.24
C THR A 8 -11.26 -10.12 -6.25
N ASP A 9 -11.41 -11.37 -5.87
CA ASP A 9 -11.43 -12.51 -6.78
C ASP A 9 -12.86 -12.76 -7.30
N ALA A 10 -13.00 -13.18 -8.55
CA ALA A 10 -14.31 -13.46 -9.13
C ALA A 10 -14.98 -14.71 -8.51
N ASN A 11 -14.18 -15.65 -8.02
CA ASN A 11 -14.65 -16.88 -7.40
C ASN A 11 -14.80 -16.76 -5.88
N ASP A 12 -14.05 -15.83 -5.29
CA ASP A 12 -14.10 -15.53 -3.86
C ASP A 12 -14.03 -14.03 -3.64
N MET A 13 -15.17 -13.39 -3.51
CA MET A 13 -15.30 -11.94 -3.33
C MET A 13 -14.71 -11.43 -2.04
N GLU A 14 -14.41 -12.31 -1.09
CA GLU A 14 -13.78 -11.96 0.19
C GLU A 14 -12.25 -11.83 0.08
N GLN A 15 -11.65 -12.35 -0.98
CA GLN A 15 -10.20 -12.33 -1.18
C GLN A 15 -9.76 -11.29 -2.20
N GLY A 16 -8.62 -10.66 -1.93
CA GLY A 16 -7.86 -9.91 -2.89
C GLY A 16 -6.67 -10.74 -3.41
N HIS A 17 -6.19 -10.40 -4.60
CA HIS A 17 -5.07 -11.09 -5.22
C HIS A 17 -4.01 -10.15 -5.76
N LEU A 18 -2.77 -10.64 -5.78
CA LEU A 18 -1.70 -10.10 -6.59
C LEU A 18 -1.54 -10.99 -7.83
N LEU A 19 -1.81 -10.43 -9.00
CA LEU A 19 -1.70 -11.12 -10.28
C LEU A 19 -0.39 -10.77 -10.97
N ARG A 20 0.13 -11.67 -11.80
CA ARG A 20 1.37 -11.48 -12.57
C ARG A 20 1.18 -11.79 -14.04
N ILE A 21 1.80 -10.97 -14.89
CA ILE A 21 2.07 -11.29 -16.29
C ILE A 21 3.59 -11.33 -16.45
N LYS A 22 4.13 -12.43 -16.97
CA LYS A 22 5.58 -12.54 -17.20
C LYS A 22 6.02 -11.62 -18.33
N LYS A 23 7.26 -11.17 -18.25
CA LYS A 23 7.86 -10.34 -19.31
C LYS A 23 7.80 -11.08 -20.67
N GLY A 24 7.17 -10.44 -21.65
CA GLY A 24 7.00 -10.98 -23.00
C GLY A 24 5.77 -11.87 -23.20
N GLU A 25 4.98 -12.11 -22.17
CA GLU A 25 3.69 -12.79 -22.22
C GLU A 25 2.53 -11.81 -22.22
N THR A 26 1.35 -12.24 -22.65
CA THR A 26 0.11 -11.46 -22.68
C THR A 26 -0.92 -11.98 -21.70
N ASP A 27 -0.76 -13.21 -21.23
CA ASP A 27 -1.70 -13.88 -20.36
C ASP A 27 -1.24 -13.84 -18.90
N PHE A 28 -2.19 -13.95 -17.98
CA PHE A 28 -1.87 -14.09 -16.56
C PHE A 28 -1.16 -15.41 -16.28
N ASP A 29 -0.14 -15.33 -15.46
CA ASP A 29 0.62 -16.48 -15.02
C ASP A 29 -0.17 -17.29 -13.98
N SER A 30 -0.80 -18.36 -14.44
CA SER A 30 -1.60 -19.24 -13.58
C SER A 30 -0.78 -20.01 -12.53
N SER A 31 0.54 -20.04 -12.66
CA SER A 31 1.44 -20.66 -11.66
C SER A 31 1.84 -19.70 -10.54
N TYR A 32 1.48 -18.43 -10.64
CA TYR A 32 1.78 -17.43 -9.62
C TYR A 32 0.66 -17.39 -8.57
N GLU A 33 0.91 -17.98 -7.42
CA GLU A 33 -0.05 -18.01 -6.32
C GLU A 33 -0.35 -16.63 -5.72
N GLY A 34 0.53 -15.67 -6.03
CA GLY A 34 0.34 -14.28 -5.66
C GLY A 34 0.33 -14.07 -4.17
N TYR A 35 -0.75 -13.51 -3.68
CA TYR A 35 -0.92 -13.13 -2.30
C TYR A 35 -2.32 -13.53 -1.82
N PRO A 36 -2.57 -14.83 -1.62
CA PRO A 36 -3.86 -15.33 -1.20
C PRO A 36 -4.05 -15.09 0.31
N ASN A 37 -4.57 -13.93 0.65
CA ASN A 37 -4.86 -13.62 2.04
C ASN A 37 -6.25 -13.01 2.16
N ALA A 38 -7.17 -13.74 2.79
CA ALA A 38 -8.58 -13.39 2.91
C ALA A 38 -8.82 -12.02 3.57
N ASP A 39 -7.90 -11.58 4.42
CA ASP A 39 -7.99 -10.28 5.10
C ASP A 39 -7.38 -9.13 4.29
N CYS A 40 -6.90 -9.38 3.08
CA CYS A 40 -6.17 -8.40 2.31
C CYS A 40 -6.79 -8.16 0.94
N LYS A 41 -7.59 -7.13 0.85
CA LYS A 41 -8.07 -6.62 -0.44
C LYS A 41 -7.11 -5.55 -0.95
N LEU A 42 -6.35 -5.87 -2.00
CA LEU A 42 -5.31 -4.99 -2.54
C LEU A 42 -5.94 -3.88 -3.38
N LEU A 43 -5.55 -2.64 -3.13
CA LEU A 43 -6.00 -1.47 -3.89
C LEU A 43 -4.92 -0.94 -4.83
N THR A 44 -3.70 -0.79 -4.32
CA THR A 44 -2.58 -0.27 -5.09
C THR A 44 -1.32 -1.07 -4.85
N ILE A 45 -0.44 -1.07 -5.85
CA ILE A 45 0.90 -1.61 -5.75
C ILE A 45 1.90 -0.65 -6.37
N GLN A 46 3.00 -0.40 -5.70
CA GLN A 46 4.09 0.44 -6.18
C GLN A 46 5.42 -0.28 -6.05
N ASN A 47 6.21 -0.26 -7.11
CA ASN A 47 7.52 -0.88 -7.13
C ASN A 47 8.52 -0.11 -6.25
N LEU A 48 9.16 -0.79 -5.31
CA LEU A 48 10.25 -0.28 -4.49
C LEU A 48 11.64 -0.74 -4.97
N GLY A 49 11.69 -1.58 -6.00
CA GLY A 49 12.92 -2.23 -6.45
C GLY A 49 13.27 -3.49 -5.66
N ASN A 50 14.28 -4.22 -6.14
CA ASN A 50 14.82 -5.42 -5.48
C ASN A 50 13.78 -6.47 -5.06
N GLY A 51 12.71 -6.63 -5.86
CA GLY A 51 11.62 -7.58 -5.57
C GLY A 51 10.69 -7.15 -4.45
N LYS A 52 10.76 -5.89 -3.99
CA LYS A 52 9.85 -5.33 -3.00
C LYS A 52 8.81 -4.44 -3.65
N ALA A 53 7.62 -4.44 -3.09
CA ALA A 53 6.54 -3.51 -3.47
C ALA A 53 5.83 -2.97 -2.22
N LEU A 54 5.44 -1.70 -2.29
CA LEU A 54 4.52 -1.09 -1.33
C LEU A 54 3.11 -1.36 -1.80
N VAL A 55 2.28 -1.92 -0.94
CA VAL A 55 0.87 -2.16 -1.20
C VAL A 55 -0.02 -1.40 -0.23
N TYR A 56 -1.13 -0.91 -0.74
CA TYR A 56 -2.23 -0.37 0.04
C TYR A 56 -3.37 -1.39 -0.02
N ALA A 57 -3.85 -1.79 1.14
CA ALA A 57 -4.80 -2.88 1.27
C ALA A 57 -5.90 -2.54 2.28
N ARG A 58 -7.02 -3.24 2.21
CA ARG A 58 -8.11 -3.17 3.20
C ARG A 58 -8.19 -4.46 4.00
N ASN A 59 -8.34 -4.32 5.30
CA ASN A 59 -8.73 -5.39 6.19
C ASN A 59 -10.24 -5.33 6.45
N ASP A 60 -11.00 -6.26 5.92
CA ASP A 60 -12.45 -6.29 6.03
C ASP A 60 -12.94 -6.52 7.46
N ALA A 61 -12.17 -7.18 8.30
CA ALA A 61 -12.47 -7.33 9.72
C ALA A 61 -12.44 -6.00 10.49
N ALA A 62 -11.68 -5.01 9.98
CA ALA A 62 -11.64 -3.67 10.57
C ALA A 62 -12.77 -2.75 10.05
N GLY A 63 -13.47 -3.15 8.98
CA GLY A 63 -14.61 -2.42 8.43
C GLY A 63 -14.64 -2.43 6.91
N THR A 64 -15.86 -2.45 6.35
CA THR A 64 -16.09 -2.49 4.90
C THR A 64 -16.78 -1.26 4.35
N ALA A 65 -17.30 -0.37 5.20
CA ALA A 65 -17.93 0.88 4.79
C ALA A 65 -16.91 1.79 4.07
N ILE A 66 -17.40 2.64 3.19
CA ILE A 66 -16.57 3.53 2.39
C ILE A 66 -15.74 4.51 3.22
N ASP A 67 -16.27 4.89 4.37
CA ASP A 67 -15.67 5.80 5.34
C ASP A 67 -14.95 5.11 6.50
N SER A 68 -14.86 3.75 6.48
CA SER A 68 -14.19 3.03 7.54
C SER A 68 -12.68 3.23 7.52
N TYR A 69 -12.08 3.29 8.71
CA TYR A 69 -10.63 3.27 8.92
C TYR A 69 -10.14 1.81 8.96
N SER A 70 -10.03 1.21 7.79
CA SER A 70 -9.71 -0.21 7.63
C SER A 70 -8.57 -0.49 6.66
N HIS A 71 -7.99 0.56 6.08
CA HIS A 71 -6.94 0.45 5.09
C HIS A 71 -5.56 0.57 5.73
N TYR A 72 -4.57 -0.10 5.17
CA TYR A 72 -3.21 -0.11 5.69
C TYR A 72 -2.17 -0.33 4.61
N TYR A 73 -0.92 -0.02 4.94
CA TYR A 73 0.22 -0.21 4.06
C TYR A 73 1.10 -1.36 4.51
N SER A 74 1.60 -2.11 3.55
CA SER A 74 2.54 -3.21 3.78
C SER A 74 3.62 -3.21 2.72
N ILE A 75 4.76 -3.78 3.07
CA ILE A 75 5.81 -4.15 2.12
C ILE A 75 5.62 -5.63 1.77
N ILE A 76 5.51 -5.93 0.48
CA ILE A 76 5.49 -7.30 -0.03
C ILE A 76 6.84 -7.58 -0.70
N ASN A 77 7.41 -8.75 -0.42
CA ASN A 77 8.41 -9.35 -1.28
C ASN A 77 7.69 -10.18 -2.35
N ILE A 78 7.69 -9.71 -3.59
CA ILE A 78 6.94 -10.32 -4.70
C ILE A 78 7.51 -11.67 -5.16
N ASN A 79 8.74 -12.01 -4.75
CA ASN A 79 9.35 -13.29 -5.09
C ASN A 79 8.98 -14.39 -4.09
N THR A 80 8.81 -14.03 -2.83
CA THR A 80 8.53 -14.98 -1.73
C THR A 80 7.08 -14.94 -1.27
N GLY A 81 6.31 -13.89 -1.64
CA GLY A 81 4.96 -13.65 -1.14
C GLY A 81 4.89 -13.21 0.33
N THR A 82 6.05 -12.98 0.97
CA THR A 82 6.05 -12.50 2.36
C THR A 82 5.60 -11.05 2.43
N ARG A 83 4.83 -10.73 3.47
CA ARG A 83 4.30 -9.40 3.73
C ARG A 83 4.65 -8.94 5.14
N GLU A 84 4.98 -7.69 5.23
CA GLU A 84 5.20 -7.01 6.50
C GLU A 84 4.38 -5.72 6.53
N ARG A 85 3.50 -5.57 7.51
CA ARG A 85 2.78 -4.32 7.74
C ARG A 85 3.74 -3.25 8.22
N LEU A 86 3.60 -2.04 7.70
CA LEU A 86 4.46 -0.93 8.10
C LEU A 86 4.29 -0.60 9.57
N SER A 87 5.42 -0.42 10.25
CA SER A 87 5.50 -0.12 11.68
C SER A 87 6.39 1.09 11.92
N TYR A 88 6.04 1.86 12.94
CA TYR A 88 6.83 2.98 13.45
C TYR A 88 6.98 2.84 14.96
N ASN A 89 8.21 2.91 15.46
CA ASN A 89 8.54 2.72 16.89
C ASN A 89 7.98 1.40 17.48
N GLY A 90 8.04 0.32 16.71
CA GLY A 90 7.61 -1.01 17.15
C GLY A 90 6.08 -1.21 17.17
N GLN A 91 5.31 -0.26 16.68
CA GLN A 91 3.86 -0.36 16.55
C GLN A 91 3.44 -0.26 15.10
N GLU A 92 2.47 -1.05 14.69
CA GLU A 92 1.89 -0.93 13.36
C GLU A 92 1.33 0.48 13.14
N ILE A 93 1.57 1.02 11.94
CA ILE A 93 0.96 2.29 11.54
C ILE A 93 -0.56 2.13 11.59
N PRO A 94 -1.28 3.10 12.19
CA PRO A 94 -2.73 3.03 12.30
C PRO A 94 -3.43 2.80 10.96
N TYR A 95 -4.61 2.21 11.00
CA TYR A 95 -5.46 2.14 9.82
C TYR A 95 -5.78 3.54 9.28
N SER A 96 -5.82 3.64 7.96
CA SER A 96 -6.16 4.85 7.21
C SER A 96 -7.59 4.78 6.71
N GLY A 97 -8.28 5.90 6.73
CA GLY A 97 -9.54 6.08 6.01
C GLY A 97 -9.32 6.36 4.53
N GLY A 98 -10.38 6.14 3.72
CA GLY A 98 -10.43 6.48 2.30
C GLY A 98 -9.92 5.40 1.35
N ARG A 99 -10.76 5.03 0.40
CA ARG A 99 -10.64 3.82 -0.41
C ARG A 99 -9.70 3.95 -1.62
N PHE A 100 -9.84 4.94 -2.45
CA PHE A 100 -9.21 4.98 -3.78
C PHE A 100 -8.14 6.06 -3.92
N ALA A 101 -7.59 6.53 -2.83
CA ALA A 101 -6.63 7.61 -2.87
C ALA A 101 -5.21 7.12 -3.20
N GLN A 102 -4.49 7.92 -3.97
CA GLN A 102 -3.08 7.70 -4.26
C GLN A 102 -2.23 8.56 -3.33
N ARG A 103 -2.05 8.09 -2.10
CA ARG A 103 -1.38 8.83 -1.03
C ARG A 103 0.08 8.44 -0.87
N THR A 104 0.69 7.97 -1.93
CA THR A 104 2.09 7.56 -1.90
C THR A 104 2.85 8.19 -3.05
N ALA A 105 4.08 8.60 -2.77
CA ALA A 105 5.05 9.04 -3.76
C ALA A 105 6.40 8.42 -3.44
N ILE A 106 7.10 7.95 -4.48
CA ILE A 106 8.45 7.39 -4.34
C ILE A 106 9.42 8.34 -5.01
N VAL A 107 10.39 8.83 -4.25
CA VAL A 107 11.42 9.75 -4.72
C VAL A 107 12.69 9.59 -3.89
N ASP A 108 13.85 9.64 -4.54
CA ASP A 108 15.18 9.62 -3.90
C ASP A 108 15.37 8.51 -2.87
N GLY A 109 14.92 7.29 -3.21
CA GLY A 109 15.06 6.12 -2.34
C GLY A 109 14.10 6.08 -1.15
N ASN A 110 13.13 6.98 -1.07
CA ASN A 110 12.12 7.03 -0.02
C ASN A 110 10.72 6.86 -0.59
N ALA A 111 9.86 6.19 0.16
CA ALA A 111 8.42 6.20 -0.08
C ALA A 111 7.73 7.10 0.96
N TYR A 112 7.09 8.15 0.49
CA TYR A 112 6.27 9.07 1.28
C TYR A 112 4.84 8.55 1.28
N ILE A 113 4.28 8.33 2.47
CA ILE A 113 3.03 7.60 2.66
C ILE A 113 2.09 8.44 3.52
N GLY A 114 1.03 8.96 2.91
CA GLY A 114 0.00 9.72 3.62
C GLY A 114 -1.00 8.78 4.30
N VAL A 115 -1.21 8.98 5.60
CA VAL A 115 -2.12 8.18 6.41
C VAL A 115 -3.15 9.10 7.06
N ASN A 116 -4.42 8.86 6.77
CA ASN A 116 -5.55 9.55 7.39
C ASN A 116 -6.04 8.71 8.57
N THR A 117 -5.64 9.06 9.76
CA THR A 117 -6.00 8.30 10.97
C THR A 117 -7.34 8.75 11.55
N GLU A 118 -8.02 7.87 12.26
CA GLU A 118 -9.31 8.17 12.92
C GLU A 118 -9.15 9.11 14.12
N LYS A 119 -8.06 8.95 14.87
CA LYS A 119 -7.90 9.53 16.22
C LYS A 119 -6.80 10.58 16.33
N ALA A 120 -6.08 10.84 15.25
CA ALA A 120 -4.98 11.80 15.23
C ALA A 120 -4.98 12.55 13.90
N ASN A 121 -4.23 13.63 13.85
CA ASN A 121 -4.05 14.36 12.59
C ASN A 121 -3.44 13.45 11.52
N PRO A 122 -3.89 13.56 10.27
CA PRO A 122 -3.25 12.88 9.17
C PRO A 122 -1.77 13.24 9.09
N CYS A 123 -0.94 12.24 8.82
CA CYS A 123 0.51 12.48 8.73
C CYS A 123 1.15 11.68 7.60
N ILE A 124 2.32 12.12 7.19
CA ILE A 124 3.18 11.40 6.26
C ILE A 124 4.12 10.51 7.05
N TYR A 125 4.18 9.22 6.70
CA TYR A 125 5.29 8.34 7.08
C TYR A 125 6.27 8.24 5.92
N ILE A 126 7.55 8.18 6.25
CA ILE A 126 8.64 8.11 5.28
C ILE A 126 9.32 6.76 5.47
N TYR A 127 9.23 5.91 4.46
CA TYR A 127 9.89 4.59 4.42
C TYR A 127 11.16 4.69 3.59
N ASP A 128 12.31 4.51 4.22
CA ASP A 128 13.61 4.38 3.54
C ASP A 128 13.70 3.00 2.91
N ILE A 129 13.78 2.96 1.58
CA ILE A 129 13.72 1.71 0.80
C ILE A 129 14.96 0.85 1.02
N ALA A 130 16.12 1.46 1.23
CA ALA A 130 17.38 0.77 1.40
C ALA A 130 17.49 0.10 2.78
N THR A 131 17.09 0.80 3.83
CA THR A 131 17.24 0.35 5.22
C THR A 131 15.98 -0.31 5.78
N GLY A 132 14.80 -0.02 5.21
CA GLY A 132 13.50 -0.43 5.76
C GLY A 132 13.04 0.39 6.97
N LYS A 133 13.78 1.44 7.33
CA LYS A 133 13.41 2.32 8.45
C LYS A 133 12.20 3.16 8.10
N VAL A 134 11.30 3.33 9.07
CA VAL A 134 10.16 4.25 8.97
C VAL A 134 10.37 5.44 9.91
N GLU A 135 10.13 6.62 9.38
CA GLU A 135 10.09 7.86 10.15
C GLU A 135 8.73 8.52 10.02
N LYS A 136 8.32 9.27 11.06
CA LYS A 136 7.13 10.10 11.00
C LYS A 136 7.53 11.48 10.48
N GLY A 137 6.91 11.89 9.39
CA GLY A 137 7.12 13.19 8.75
C GLY A 137 6.07 14.22 9.14
N ALA A 138 5.70 15.06 8.18
CA ALA A 138 4.77 16.16 8.38
C ALA A 138 3.37 15.70 8.78
N GLU A 139 2.74 16.42 9.69
CA GLU A 139 1.31 16.31 10.02
C GLU A 139 0.53 17.42 9.30
N ILE A 140 -0.70 17.08 8.87
CA ILE A 140 -1.66 18.08 8.38
C ILE A 140 -2.47 18.62 9.56
N ALA A 141 -2.87 19.88 9.48
CA ALA A 141 -3.76 20.48 10.45
C ALA A 141 -5.11 19.78 10.53
N GLU A 142 -5.76 19.86 11.68
CA GLU A 142 -7.11 19.32 11.90
C GLU A 142 -8.10 19.78 10.83
N GLY A 143 -8.93 18.85 10.38
CA GLY A 143 -9.97 19.10 9.36
C GLY A 143 -9.52 18.90 7.92
N TYR A 144 -8.25 18.55 7.68
CA TYR A 144 -7.75 18.23 6.35
C TYR A 144 -7.34 16.76 6.26
N TYR A 145 -7.44 16.20 5.04
CA TYR A 145 -7.05 14.81 4.74
C TYR A 145 -6.18 14.76 3.49
N PHE A 146 -5.34 13.73 3.43
CA PHE A 146 -4.62 13.42 2.20
C PHE A 146 -5.57 12.71 1.22
N ASP A 147 -5.67 13.21 0.01
CA ASP A 147 -6.29 12.50 -1.11
C ASP A 147 -5.25 12.05 -2.12
N MET A 148 -4.22 12.87 -2.34
CA MET A 148 -3.18 12.60 -3.31
C MET A 148 -1.83 13.18 -2.85
N LEU A 149 -0.76 12.40 -3.06
CA LEU A 149 0.61 12.88 -2.98
C LEU A 149 1.22 12.86 -4.38
N ARG A 150 1.92 13.92 -4.74
CA ARG A 150 2.69 14.01 -5.97
C ARG A 150 4.00 14.72 -5.71
N VAL A 151 5.04 14.25 -6.37
CA VAL A 151 6.31 14.96 -6.48
C VAL A 151 6.24 15.84 -7.72
N VAL A 152 6.57 17.10 -7.56
CA VAL A 152 6.70 18.06 -8.66
C VAL A 152 8.14 18.52 -8.67
N GLU A 153 8.84 18.22 -9.74
CA GLU A 153 10.18 18.76 -9.96
C GLU A 153 10.08 20.23 -10.37
N ASN A 154 10.85 21.07 -9.70
CA ASN A 154 10.99 22.46 -10.14
C ASN A 154 12.05 22.50 -11.23
N ASP A 155 11.65 22.77 -12.46
CA ASP A 155 12.57 23.16 -13.53
C ASP A 155 13.27 24.44 -13.08
N LYS A 156 14.59 24.34 -12.86
CA LYS A 156 15.44 25.49 -12.59
C LYS A 156 15.92 26.10 -13.90
#